data_584c3f6a58ae590ededf48361194e8ea
#
_entry.id   584c3f6a58ae590ededf48361194e8ea
#
_cell.length_a   1.000
_cell.length_b   1.000
_cell.length_c   1.000
_cell.angle_alpha   90.00
_cell.angle_beta   90.00
_cell.angle_gamma   90.00
#
_symmetry.space_group_name_H-M   'P 1'
#
loop_
_entity.id
_entity.type
_entity.pdbx_description
1 polymer ?
#
loop_
_entity_poly.entity_id
_entity_poly.type
_entity_poly.pdbx_seq_one_letter_code
_entity_poly.pdbx_strand_id
1 'polypeptide(L)'
;MNPRDRIKILAAGLAGLGAATAAQAENQGLVPAQPISNQPWKVVMQISDSLKQAYEGLINIQNVLELDPQMKFVVVGYGDAIEFLLEGAKTPQGALFSGMIGNLANLGVQFRACNNTLTFMNIPLSKLALEATVVPAGVYEIVKLQSEGYYYVKP
;
A
#
# COMPACT_ATOMS: atom_id res chain seq x y z
N MET A 1 -60.89 20.17 2.64
CA MET A 1 -59.40 20.21 2.65
C MET A 1 -58.96 21.50 1.99
N ASN A 2 -58.35 22.40 2.75
CA ASN A 2 -58.07 23.80 2.38
C ASN A 2 -56.87 23.86 1.38
N PRO A 3 -56.94 24.62 0.28
CA PRO A 3 -55.81 24.76 -0.68
C PRO A 3 -54.50 25.18 -0.08
N ARG A 4 -54.53 25.80 1.10
CA ARG A 4 -53.31 26.23 1.82
C ARG A 4 -52.52 25.07 2.44
N ASP A 5 -53.15 23.91 2.66
CA ASP A 5 -52.45 22.74 3.24
C ASP A 5 -51.70 21.90 2.21
N ARG A 6 -52.05 22.05 0.93
CA ARG A 6 -51.32 21.38 -0.18
C ARG A 6 -49.94 21.96 -0.45
N ILE A 7 -49.72 23.24 -0.10
CA ILE A 7 -48.45 23.91 -0.35
C ILE A 7 -47.42 23.53 0.73
N LYS A 8 -47.87 23.18 1.95
CA LYS A 8 -46.95 22.78 3.04
C LYS A 8 -46.34 21.39 2.85
N ILE A 9 -46.96 20.52 2.11
CA ILE A 9 -46.46 19.13 1.85
C ILE A 9 -45.38 19.13 0.78
N LEU A 10 -45.40 20.10 -0.14
CA LEU A 10 -44.40 20.22 -1.20
C LEU A 10 -43.08 20.88 -0.72
N ALA A 11 -43.11 21.67 0.34
CA ALA A 11 -41.93 22.34 0.86
C ALA A 11 -41.05 21.42 1.72
N ALA A 12 -41.63 20.35 2.31
CA ALA A 12 -40.88 19.38 3.11
C ALA A 12 -40.10 18.33 2.29
N GLY A 13 -40.47 18.15 1.01
CA GLY A 13 -39.80 17.20 0.11
C GLY A 13 -38.55 17.74 -0.59
N LEU A 14 -38.37 19.07 -0.60
CA LEU A 14 -37.23 19.69 -1.29
C LEU A 14 -35.99 19.92 -0.39
N ALA A 15 -36.16 19.87 0.93
CA ALA A 15 -35.07 20.05 1.87
C ALA A 15 -34.16 18.79 2.03
N GLY A 16 -34.64 17.63 1.62
CA GLY A 16 -33.87 16.39 1.70
C GLY A 16 -32.96 16.11 0.50
N LEU A 17 -33.16 16.80 -0.62
CA LEU A 17 -32.37 16.59 -1.84
C LEU A 17 -31.15 17.53 -1.94
N GLY A 18 -31.12 18.60 -1.18
CA GLY A 18 -30.02 19.60 -1.23
C GLY A 18 -28.78 19.20 -0.44
N ALA A 19 -28.91 18.35 0.59
CA ALA A 19 -27.78 17.94 1.41
C ALA A 19 -26.95 16.80 0.79
N ALA A 20 -27.55 15.99 -0.08
CA ALA A 20 -26.83 14.91 -0.76
C ALA A 20 -26.00 15.40 -1.96
N THR A 21 -26.35 16.55 -2.53
CA THR A 21 -25.64 17.09 -3.71
C THR A 21 -24.38 17.87 -3.37
N ALA A 22 -24.28 18.45 -2.17
CA ALA A 22 -23.08 19.19 -1.75
C ALA A 22 -21.89 18.24 -1.45
N ALA A 23 -22.14 17.11 -0.81
CA ALA A 23 -21.11 16.12 -0.52
C ALA A 23 -20.61 15.37 -1.78
N GLN A 24 -21.43 15.32 -2.83
CA GLN A 24 -21.04 14.69 -4.11
C GLN A 24 -20.29 15.66 -5.03
N ALA A 25 -20.40 16.97 -4.84
CA ALA A 25 -19.73 17.96 -5.69
C ALA A 25 -18.23 18.08 -5.39
N GLU A 26 -17.78 17.73 -4.19
CA GLU A 26 -16.35 17.79 -3.82
C GLU A 26 -15.53 16.61 -4.39
N ASN A 27 -16.18 15.58 -4.93
CA ASN A 27 -15.53 14.37 -5.43
C ASN A 27 -15.69 14.17 -6.96
N GLN A 28 -16.00 15.24 -7.70
CA GLN A 28 -16.14 15.20 -9.17
C GLN A 28 -14.77 15.08 -9.85
N GLY A 29 -14.23 13.91 -9.91
CA GLY A 29 -12.94 13.63 -10.56
C GLY A 29 -12.28 12.35 -10.08
N LEU A 30 -12.66 11.82 -8.91
CA LEU A 30 -12.14 10.56 -8.43
C LEU A 30 -13.02 9.40 -8.92
N VAL A 31 -12.44 8.51 -9.69
CA VAL A 31 -13.08 7.23 -10.01
C VAL A 31 -13.00 6.37 -8.74
N PRO A 32 -14.13 5.96 -8.14
CA PRO A 32 -14.10 5.08 -6.98
C PRO A 32 -13.34 3.80 -7.32
N ALA A 33 -12.43 3.39 -6.46
CA ALA A 33 -11.79 2.09 -6.58
C ALA A 33 -12.86 1.01 -6.49
N GLN A 34 -12.98 0.19 -7.55
CA GLN A 34 -13.90 -0.93 -7.59
C GLN A 34 -13.07 -2.22 -7.50
N PRO A 35 -13.39 -3.14 -6.59
CA PRO A 35 -12.73 -4.43 -6.58
C PRO A 35 -13.06 -5.18 -7.89
N ILE A 36 -12.02 -5.64 -8.60
CA ILE A 36 -12.18 -6.38 -9.85
C ILE A 36 -12.59 -7.83 -9.57
N SER A 37 -12.39 -8.33 -8.35
CA SER A 37 -12.72 -9.70 -7.96
C SER A 37 -13.23 -9.77 -6.52
N ASN A 38 -13.93 -10.85 -6.19
CA ASN A 38 -14.35 -11.16 -4.81
C ASN A 38 -13.20 -11.72 -3.94
N GLN A 39 -12.00 -11.83 -4.49
CA GLN A 39 -10.80 -12.29 -3.80
C GLN A 39 -9.85 -11.11 -3.59
N PRO A 40 -9.16 -11.03 -2.45
CA PRO A 40 -8.15 -10.00 -2.21
C PRO A 40 -7.08 -10.04 -3.30
N TRP A 41 -6.73 -8.88 -3.83
CA TRP A 41 -5.63 -8.78 -4.77
C TRP A 41 -4.33 -9.00 -4.06
N LYS A 42 -3.41 -9.69 -4.75
CA LYS A 42 -2.08 -9.98 -4.26
C LYS A 42 -1.06 -9.25 -5.12
N VAL A 43 -0.19 -8.49 -4.50
CA VAL A 43 0.82 -7.68 -5.19
C VAL A 43 2.20 -8.04 -4.67
N VAL A 44 3.13 -8.32 -5.58
CA VAL A 44 4.56 -8.34 -5.28
C VAL A 44 5.16 -7.02 -5.75
N MET A 45 5.75 -6.28 -4.82
CA MET A 45 6.42 -5.01 -5.09
C MET A 45 7.94 -5.18 -5.05
N GLN A 46 8.58 -4.85 -6.17
CA GLN A 46 10.05 -4.82 -6.27
C GLN A 46 10.61 -3.50 -5.77
N ILE A 47 11.56 -3.56 -4.86
CA ILE A 47 12.34 -2.39 -4.40
C ILE A 47 13.83 -2.74 -4.53
N SER A 48 14.52 -2.12 -5.49
CA SER A 48 15.89 -2.54 -5.86
C SER A 48 16.86 -1.39 -6.13
N ASP A 49 16.38 -0.16 -6.32
CA ASP A 49 17.21 0.88 -6.91
C ASP A 49 17.76 1.86 -5.89
N SER A 50 16.97 2.30 -4.91
CA SER A 50 17.40 3.33 -3.95
C SER A 50 16.49 3.41 -2.72
N LEU A 51 16.97 4.08 -1.68
CA LEU A 51 16.15 4.42 -0.51
C LEU A 51 14.98 5.36 -0.84
N LYS A 52 15.13 6.19 -1.89
CA LYS A 52 14.02 7.02 -2.39
C LYS A 52 12.91 6.14 -2.97
N GLN A 53 13.26 5.18 -3.84
CA GLN A 53 12.29 4.20 -4.38
C GLN A 53 11.62 3.41 -3.24
N ALA A 54 12.40 2.98 -2.24
CA ALA A 54 11.85 2.29 -1.08
C ALA A 54 10.80 3.15 -0.36
N TYR A 55 11.12 4.40 -0.08
CA TYR A 55 10.20 5.32 0.59
C TYR A 55 8.91 5.52 -0.21
N GLU A 56 9.03 5.83 -1.52
CA GLU A 56 7.88 6.03 -2.41
C GLU A 56 7.02 4.76 -2.52
N GLY A 57 7.65 3.59 -2.62
CA GLY A 57 6.96 2.30 -2.66
C GLY A 57 6.17 2.03 -1.38
N LEU A 58 6.75 2.27 -0.20
CA LEU A 58 6.05 2.06 1.07
C LEU A 58 4.87 3.03 1.26
N ILE A 59 5.00 4.29 0.83
CA ILE A 59 3.89 5.25 0.81
C ILE A 59 2.79 4.78 -0.13
N ASN A 60 3.14 4.30 -1.33
CA ASN A 60 2.15 3.79 -2.27
C ASN A 60 1.37 2.59 -1.69
N ILE A 61 2.04 1.67 -0.99
CA ILE A 61 1.36 0.56 -0.30
C ILE A 61 0.40 1.09 0.76
N GLN A 62 0.82 2.05 1.58
CA GLN A 62 -0.04 2.65 2.59
C GLN A 62 -1.30 3.25 1.97
N ASN A 63 -1.15 4.08 0.94
CA ASN A 63 -2.26 4.73 0.24
C ASN A 63 -3.24 3.69 -0.36
N VAL A 64 -2.71 2.60 -0.91
CA VAL A 64 -3.56 1.52 -1.46
C VAL A 64 -4.30 0.78 -0.37
N LEU A 65 -3.66 0.48 0.76
CA LEU A 65 -4.31 -0.19 1.89
C LEU A 65 -5.36 0.68 2.59
N GLU A 66 -5.28 2.01 2.48
CA GLU A 66 -6.35 2.91 2.90
C GLU A 66 -7.59 2.80 2.00
N LEU A 67 -7.40 2.50 0.70
CA LEU A 67 -8.51 2.31 -0.26
C LEU A 67 -9.07 0.88 -0.21
N ASP A 68 -8.21 -0.13 -0.11
CA ASP A 68 -8.58 -1.54 -0.02
C ASP A 68 -7.74 -2.28 1.03
N PRO A 69 -8.20 -2.33 2.29
CA PRO A 69 -7.48 -2.98 3.37
C PRO A 69 -7.31 -4.50 3.21
N GLN A 70 -8.00 -5.12 2.25
CA GLN A 70 -7.91 -6.56 2.02
C GLN A 70 -6.76 -6.95 1.09
N MET A 71 -6.17 -5.99 0.35
CA MET A 71 -5.05 -6.26 -0.53
C MET A 71 -3.86 -6.88 0.22
N LYS A 72 -3.18 -7.81 -0.44
CA LYS A 72 -2.00 -8.50 0.13
C LYS A 72 -0.75 -8.03 -0.60
N PHE A 73 0.21 -7.55 0.17
CA PHE A 73 1.49 -7.10 -0.36
C PHE A 73 2.64 -7.97 0.12
N VAL A 74 3.53 -8.31 -0.80
CA VAL A 74 4.87 -8.82 -0.53
C VAL A 74 5.87 -7.85 -1.13
N VAL A 75 6.69 -7.23 -0.31
CA VAL A 75 7.78 -6.34 -0.73
C VAL A 75 9.06 -7.14 -0.80
N VAL A 76 9.72 -7.14 -1.96
CA VAL A 76 10.98 -7.84 -2.16
C VAL A 76 12.09 -6.81 -2.34
N GLY A 77 12.98 -6.72 -1.35
CA GLY A 77 14.14 -5.81 -1.33
C GLY A 77 15.41 -6.52 -1.79
N TYR A 78 16.13 -5.90 -2.73
CA TYR A 78 17.46 -6.35 -3.18
C TYR A 78 18.23 -5.20 -3.85
N GLY A 79 19.47 -5.47 -4.33
CA GLY A 79 20.30 -4.43 -4.94
C GLY A 79 20.58 -3.29 -3.98
N ASP A 80 20.77 -2.09 -4.51
CA ASP A 80 21.15 -0.92 -3.70
C ASP A 80 20.08 -0.50 -2.69
N ALA A 81 18.83 -0.80 -2.99
CA ALA A 81 17.73 -0.45 -2.09
C ALA A 81 17.63 -1.34 -0.84
N ILE A 82 18.35 -2.49 -0.76
CA ILE A 82 18.21 -3.45 0.36
C ILE A 82 18.40 -2.79 1.72
N GLU A 83 19.12 -1.70 1.77
CA GLU A 83 19.39 -0.94 2.99
C GLU A 83 18.12 -0.51 3.73
N PHE A 84 16.98 -0.29 3.03
CA PHE A 84 15.75 0.10 3.70
C PHE A 84 15.25 -0.95 4.71
N LEU A 85 15.64 -2.22 4.53
CA LEU A 85 15.33 -3.34 5.42
C LEU A 85 16.31 -3.49 6.59
N LEU A 86 17.29 -2.60 6.73
CA LEU A 86 18.28 -2.69 7.78
C LEU A 86 17.90 -1.84 8.99
N GLU A 87 18.29 -2.31 10.18
CA GLU A 87 18.14 -1.53 11.41
C GLU A 87 18.86 -0.18 11.30
N GLY A 88 18.19 0.89 11.71
CA GLY A 88 18.73 2.24 11.68
C GLY A 88 18.69 2.92 10.33
N ALA A 89 18.25 2.25 9.26
CA ALA A 89 18.07 2.87 7.95
C ALA A 89 17.09 4.04 8.01
N LYS A 90 17.45 5.13 7.32
CA LYS A 90 16.65 6.37 7.33
C LYS A 90 16.06 6.65 5.97
N THR A 91 14.81 7.13 5.98
CA THR A 91 14.16 7.68 4.81
C THR A 91 14.86 8.92 4.28
N PRO A 92 14.61 9.35 3.04
CA PRO A 92 15.13 10.63 2.54
C PRO A 92 14.77 11.85 3.40
N GLN A 93 13.71 11.75 4.22
CA GLN A 93 13.27 12.80 5.15
C GLN A 93 13.88 12.65 6.55
N GLY A 94 14.76 11.65 6.78
CA GLY A 94 15.47 11.44 8.02
C GLY A 94 14.74 10.60 9.08
N ALA A 95 13.52 10.17 8.84
CA ALA A 95 12.80 9.23 9.71
C ALA A 95 13.36 7.81 9.58
N LEU A 96 13.14 6.94 10.56
CA LEU A 96 13.55 5.55 10.48
C LEU A 96 12.57 4.74 9.59
N PHE A 97 13.10 3.92 8.68
CA PHE A 97 12.31 2.97 7.90
C PHE A 97 11.60 1.94 8.78
N SER A 98 12.18 1.55 9.91
CA SER A 98 11.58 0.57 10.82
C SER A 98 10.18 0.96 11.29
N GLY A 99 9.89 2.25 11.47
CA GLY A 99 8.55 2.72 11.80
C GLY A 99 7.52 2.46 10.69
N MET A 100 7.89 2.73 9.43
CA MET A 100 7.03 2.45 8.27
C MET A 100 6.85 0.94 8.07
N ILE A 101 7.94 0.18 8.15
CA ILE A 101 7.94 -1.29 8.00
C ILE A 101 7.05 -1.93 9.06
N GLY A 102 7.22 -1.57 10.34
CA GLY A 102 6.41 -2.10 11.44
C GLY A 102 4.92 -1.79 11.26
N ASN A 103 4.57 -0.55 10.88
CA ASN A 103 3.19 -0.18 10.62
C ASN A 103 2.57 -1.00 9.48
N LEU A 104 3.28 -1.15 8.36
CA LEU A 104 2.80 -1.93 7.22
C LEU A 104 2.76 -3.43 7.52
N ALA A 105 3.71 -3.96 8.28
CA ALA A 105 3.70 -5.35 8.73
C ALA A 105 2.48 -5.67 9.62
N ASN A 106 2.10 -4.74 10.50
CA ASN A 106 0.87 -4.84 11.29
C ASN A 106 -0.41 -4.85 10.41
N LEU A 107 -0.36 -4.29 9.22
CA LEU A 107 -1.42 -4.36 8.22
C LEU A 107 -1.33 -5.63 7.34
N GLY A 108 -0.37 -6.51 7.60
CA GLY A 108 -0.19 -7.78 6.90
C GLY A 108 0.73 -7.73 5.67
N VAL A 109 1.46 -6.63 5.46
CA VAL A 109 2.52 -6.56 4.44
C VAL A 109 3.70 -7.44 4.84
N GLN A 110 4.19 -8.25 3.92
CA GLN A 110 5.37 -9.09 4.13
C GLN A 110 6.59 -8.44 3.49
N PHE A 111 7.71 -8.50 4.19
CA PHE A 111 8.99 -7.98 3.71
C PHE A 111 9.98 -9.13 3.48
N ARG A 112 10.63 -9.15 2.32
CA ARG A 112 11.57 -10.19 1.92
C ARG A 112 12.89 -9.58 1.46
N ALA A 113 13.98 -10.01 2.09
CA ALA A 113 15.35 -9.58 1.79
C ALA A 113 16.08 -10.63 0.96
N CYS A 114 16.72 -10.22 -0.12
CA CYS A 114 17.50 -11.10 -1.00
C CYS A 114 18.81 -11.52 -0.34
N ASN A 115 18.99 -12.83 -0.06
CA ASN A 115 20.23 -13.35 0.50
C ASN A 115 21.45 -13.12 -0.41
N ASN A 116 21.29 -13.23 -1.71
CA ASN A 116 22.40 -12.96 -2.64
C ASN A 116 22.93 -11.54 -2.50
N THR A 117 22.04 -10.55 -2.34
CA THR A 117 22.42 -9.15 -2.12
C THR A 117 23.11 -8.97 -0.75
N LEU A 118 22.53 -9.55 0.30
CA LEU A 118 23.11 -9.48 1.64
C LEU A 118 24.52 -10.08 1.68
N THR A 119 24.70 -11.25 1.04
CA THR A 119 26.00 -11.90 0.93
C THR A 119 27.01 -11.07 0.12
N PHE A 120 26.58 -10.56 -1.04
CA PHE A 120 27.42 -9.72 -1.90
C PHE A 120 27.89 -8.45 -1.21
N MET A 121 27.02 -7.82 -0.42
CA MET A 121 27.32 -6.60 0.33
C MET A 121 27.93 -6.87 1.70
N ASN A 122 28.18 -8.13 2.07
CA ASN A 122 28.68 -8.52 3.40
C ASN A 122 27.82 -7.99 4.55
N ILE A 123 26.50 -7.97 4.38
CA ILE A 123 25.55 -7.53 5.40
C ILE A 123 25.14 -8.72 6.26
N PRO A 124 25.43 -8.73 7.57
CA PRO A 124 25.03 -9.82 8.45
C PRO A 124 23.51 -9.81 8.69
N LEU A 125 22.88 -10.99 8.77
CA LEU A 125 21.45 -11.14 8.99
C LEU A 125 20.94 -10.46 10.26
N SER A 126 21.80 -10.32 11.26
CA SER A 126 21.50 -9.60 12.52
C SER A 126 21.24 -8.10 12.35
N LYS A 127 21.49 -7.56 11.18
CA LYS A 127 21.19 -6.15 10.86
C LYS A 127 19.85 -5.95 10.20
N LEU A 128 19.14 -7.02 9.84
CA LEU A 128 17.80 -6.91 9.24
C LEU A 128 16.77 -6.46 10.27
N ALA A 129 15.83 -5.66 9.81
CA ALA A 129 14.61 -5.37 10.56
C ALA A 129 13.89 -6.66 10.93
N LEU A 130 13.26 -6.69 12.10
CA LEU A 130 12.62 -7.88 12.66
C LEU A 130 11.52 -8.46 11.75
N GLU A 131 10.85 -7.59 11.02
CA GLU A 131 9.75 -7.91 10.10
C GLU A 131 10.23 -8.52 8.77
N ALA A 132 11.53 -8.42 8.47
CA ALA A 132 12.09 -8.90 7.21
C ALA A 132 12.45 -10.39 7.30
N THR A 133 12.00 -11.17 6.32
CA THR A 133 12.41 -12.55 6.12
C THR A 133 13.39 -12.67 4.96
N VAL A 134 14.37 -13.58 5.08
CA VAL A 134 15.37 -13.77 4.03
C VAL A 134 14.90 -14.79 3.00
N VAL A 135 15.05 -14.47 1.71
CA VAL A 135 14.79 -15.37 0.60
C VAL A 135 16.09 -15.62 -0.18
N PRO A 136 16.29 -16.80 -0.79
CA PRO A 136 17.54 -17.13 -1.48
C PRO A 136 17.94 -16.11 -2.54
N ALA A 137 16.99 -15.68 -3.38
CA ALA A 137 17.20 -14.70 -4.44
C ALA A 137 15.93 -13.85 -4.66
N GLY A 138 16.08 -12.52 -4.67
CA GLY A 138 14.94 -11.60 -4.81
C GLY A 138 14.17 -11.78 -6.11
N VAL A 139 14.87 -11.87 -7.24
CA VAL A 139 14.24 -12.06 -8.57
C VAL A 139 13.51 -13.41 -8.65
N TYR A 140 14.11 -14.47 -8.12
CA TYR A 140 13.46 -15.79 -8.07
C TYR A 140 12.16 -15.71 -7.25
N GLU A 141 12.19 -15.04 -6.11
CA GLU A 141 11.01 -14.87 -5.26
C GLU A 141 9.90 -14.08 -5.96
N ILE A 142 10.26 -13.03 -6.72
CA ILE A 142 9.29 -12.26 -7.52
C ILE A 142 8.62 -13.15 -8.57
N VAL A 143 9.39 -13.94 -9.32
CA VAL A 143 8.85 -14.86 -10.34
C VAL A 143 7.96 -15.93 -9.73
N LYS A 144 8.39 -16.49 -8.60
CA LYS A 144 7.59 -17.46 -7.83
C LYS A 144 6.26 -16.88 -7.40
N LEU A 145 6.25 -15.69 -6.79
CA LEU A 145 5.02 -15.03 -6.37
C LEU A 145 4.09 -14.71 -7.56
N GLN A 146 4.64 -14.28 -8.71
CA GLN A 146 3.84 -14.09 -9.92
C GLN A 146 3.18 -15.40 -10.39
N SER A 147 3.89 -16.54 -10.31
CA SER A 147 3.30 -17.84 -10.62
C SER A 147 2.20 -18.28 -9.64
N GLU A 148 2.19 -17.70 -8.43
CA GLU A 148 1.16 -17.89 -7.40
C GLU A 148 0.00 -16.87 -7.52
N GLY A 149 -0.02 -16.07 -8.60
CA GLY A 149 -1.07 -15.11 -8.92
C GLY A 149 -0.89 -13.73 -8.29
N TYR A 150 0.34 -13.33 -7.93
CA TYR A 150 0.64 -11.97 -7.53
C TYR A 150 0.85 -11.07 -8.76
N TYR A 151 0.24 -9.89 -8.74
CA TYR A 151 0.52 -8.84 -9.69
C TYR A 151 1.86 -8.18 -9.36
N TYR A 152 2.66 -7.93 -10.38
CA TYR A 152 3.97 -7.30 -10.21
C TYR A 152 3.89 -5.78 -10.32
N VAL A 153 4.51 -5.09 -9.38
CA VAL A 153 4.67 -3.63 -9.37
C VAL A 153 6.10 -3.26 -9.02
N LYS A 154 6.65 -2.28 -9.73
CA LYS A 154 7.90 -1.59 -9.39
C LYS A 154 7.59 -0.10 -9.28
N PRO A 155 7.76 0.55 -8.11
CA PRO A 155 7.50 1.96 -7.91
C PRO A 155 8.57 2.85 -8.55
#